data_6689bc6349f1f3bf8c92a4622df1841a
#
_entry.id   6689bc6349f1f3bf8c92a4622df1841a
#
_cell.length_a   1.000
_cell.length_b   1.000
_cell.length_c   1.000
_cell.angle_alpha   90.00
_cell.angle_beta   90.00
_cell.angle_gamma   90.00
#
_symmetry.space_group_name_H-M   'P 1'
#
loop_
_entity.id
_entity.type
_entity.pdbx_description
1 polymer ?
#
loop_
_entity_poly.entity_id
_entity_poly.type
_entity_poly.pdbx_seq_one_letter_code
_entity_poly.pdbx_strand_id
1 'polypeptide(L)'
;MKKLFGFEYGGSTFELFGSNWTGLERLVVDGMEVARKRNFRYSSTYEFTTAGLGALILTFQIQASLGKVSYELKRNGASVVENSVALQLPGWLSSARPAPAHTAESPDPAPAPPRRKGHLVVWFGLATKIFQSGKALKVVLAGVAVSGWTVLYSLPFALALTATLVFHEWGHLRAMRRFGIPTKGMYLIPFVGGIAVGEQAKTHWQDVYISMMGPVFGLVMTVACYLIYLATSNHLVGLVASVSALVNIFNLLPIHPLDGGRVVKALVFSGRRRWAFLALIAASAVFFAVSAILGLALLTFFIVIGAIDLMFSWGQIATDQKAPLNRYGILFSAAWYLVTIALFIAIIILIADSHLPGSEIAIHILRS
;
A
#
# COMPACT_ATOMS: atom_id res chain seq x y z
N MET A 1 17.71 -22.50 5.01
CA MET A 1 17.26 -22.20 3.66
C MET A 1 17.06 -23.53 2.93
N LYS A 2 16.04 -23.63 2.08
CA LYS A 2 15.75 -24.85 1.29
C LYS A 2 16.07 -24.55 -0.17
N LYS A 3 16.64 -25.52 -0.92
CA LYS A 3 16.79 -25.40 -2.37
C LYS A 3 15.40 -25.35 -3.01
N LEU A 4 15.13 -24.32 -3.80
CA LEU A 4 13.85 -24.11 -4.51
C LEU A 4 13.89 -24.84 -5.86
N PHE A 5 14.97 -24.62 -6.61
CA PHE A 5 15.24 -25.32 -7.87
C PHE A 5 16.73 -25.21 -8.23
N GLY A 6 17.14 -25.99 -9.22
CA GLY A 6 18.46 -25.87 -9.85
C GLY A 6 18.39 -26.45 -11.26
N PHE A 7 19.27 -25.94 -12.13
CA PHE A 7 19.41 -26.35 -13.51
C PHE A 7 20.83 -26.09 -14.03
N GLU A 8 21.15 -26.67 -15.15
CA GLU A 8 22.44 -26.47 -15.84
C GLU A 8 22.22 -25.73 -17.16
N TYR A 9 23.10 -24.78 -17.46
CA TYR A 9 23.13 -24.07 -18.74
C TYR A 9 24.55 -23.60 -19.06
N GLY A 10 25.01 -23.86 -20.29
CA GLY A 10 26.32 -23.43 -20.79
C GLY A 10 27.51 -23.96 -19.96
N GLY A 11 27.39 -25.15 -19.36
CA GLY A 11 28.42 -25.76 -18.51
C GLY A 11 28.45 -25.24 -17.08
N SER A 12 27.56 -24.32 -16.69
CA SER A 12 27.44 -23.81 -15.33
C SER A 12 26.17 -24.33 -14.65
N THR A 13 26.27 -24.59 -13.34
CA THR A 13 25.16 -25.02 -12.48
C THR A 13 24.56 -23.84 -11.74
N PHE A 14 23.26 -23.63 -11.89
CA PHE A 14 22.48 -22.58 -11.24
C PHE A 14 21.61 -23.15 -10.15
N GLU A 15 21.67 -22.63 -8.94
CA GLU A 15 20.88 -23.07 -7.81
C GLU A 15 20.25 -21.89 -7.07
N LEU A 16 18.95 -21.96 -6.82
CA LEU A 16 18.26 -20.98 -6.01
C LEU A 16 17.82 -21.58 -4.67
N PHE A 17 18.20 -20.93 -3.60
CA PHE A 17 17.80 -21.26 -2.25
C PHE A 17 16.87 -20.18 -1.70
N GLY A 18 15.86 -20.56 -0.92
CA GLY A 18 14.90 -19.64 -0.30
C GLY A 18 14.48 -20.05 1.10
N SER A 19 14.00 -19.06 1.85
CA SER A 19 13.42 -19.25 3.18
C SER A 19 12.04 -18.55 3.25
N ASN A 20 10.99 -19.33 3.48
CA ASN A 20 9.63 -18.80 3.62
C ASN A 20 9.41 -18.00 4.92
N TRP A 21 10.31 -18.10 5.89
CA TRP A 21 10.20 -17.40 7.18
C TRP A 21 10.94 -16.06 7.19
N THR A 22 12.10 -16.01 6.54
CA THR A 22 12.93 -14.80 6.52
C THR A 22 12.84 -14.03 5.21
N GLY A 23 12.15 -14.59 4.20
CA GLY A 23 12.08 -14.06 2.84
C GLY A 23 13.45 -14.03 2.13
N LEU A 24 14.49 -14.60 2.74
CA LEU A 24 15.84 -14.57 2.20
C LEU A 24 15.93 -15.52 1.01
N GLU A 25 16.43 -15.02 -0.11
CA GLU A 25 16.78 -15.78 -1.31
C GLU A 25 18.26 -15.64 -1.62
N ARG A 26 18.85 -16.70 -2.12
CA ARG A 26 20.26 -16.79 -2.46
C ARG A 26 20.43 -17.54 -3.77
N LEU A 27 20.99 -16.85 -4.77
CA LEU A 27 21.35 -17.44 -6.06
C LEU A 27 22.82 -17.84 -6.02
N VAL A 28 23.07 -19.08 -6.34
CA VAL A 28 24.40 -19.70 -6.39
C VAL A 28 24.66 -20.17 -7.81
N VAL A 29 25.83 -19.88 -8.36
CA VAL A 29 26.31 -20.37 -9.67
C VAL A 29 27.65 -21.02 -9.44
N ASP A 30 27.76 -22.27 -9.87
CA ASP A 30 28.98 -23.09 -9.70
C ASP A 30 29.51 -23.10 -8.26
N GLY A 31 28.59 -23.19 -7.29
CA GLY A 31 28.92 -23.19 -5.87
C GLY A 31 29.21 -21.80 -5.25
N MET A 32 29.30 -20.74 -6.06
CA MET A 32 29.54 -19.37 -5.59
C MET A 32 28.26 -18.57 -5.48
N GLU A 33 28.08 -17.84 -4.39
CA GLU A 33 26.93 -16.94 -4.20
C GLU A 33 27.09 -15.70 -5.10
N VAL A 34 26.21 -15.57 -6.10
CA VAL A 34 26.22 -14.43 -7.05
C VAL A 34 25.21 -13.34 -6.71
N ALA A 35 24.15 -13.69 -5.98
CA ALA A 35 23.17 -12.72 -5.53
C ALA A 35 22.44 -13.17 -4.26
N ARG A 36 22.13 -12.19 -3.39
CA ARG A 36 21.39 -12.40 -2.15
C ARG A 36 20.43 -11.25 -1.92
N LYS A 37 19.13 -11.56 -1.70
CA LYS A 37 18.13 -10.54 -1.38
C LYS A 37 16.98 -11.10 -0.55
N ARG A 38 16.21 -10.21 0.09
CA ARG A 38 14.94 -10.57 0.72
C ARG A 38 13.80 -10.31 -0.24
N ASN A 39 12.95 -11.30 -0.41
CA ASN A 39 11.79 -11.24 -1.29
C ASN A 39 10.49 -11.30 -0.48
N PHE A 40 9.59 -10.35 -0.75
CA PHE A 40 8.28 -10.23 -0.13
C PHE A 40 7.16 -10.89 -0.97
N ARG A 41 7.50 -11.42 -2.14
CA ARG A 41 6.58 -11.97 -3.14
C ARG A 41 6.92 -13.41 -3.49
N TYR A 42 6.06 -14.04 -4.25
CA TYR A 42 6.31 -15.38 -4.82
C TYR A 42 7.03 -15.35 -6.18
N SER A 43 7.52 -14.20 -6.61
CA SER A 43 8.30 -14.04 -7.85
C SER A 43 9.49 -13.13 -7.62
N SER A 44 10.57 -13.37 -8.34
CA SER A 44 11.77 -12.55 -8.28
C SER A 44 12.54 -12.59 -9.58
N THR A 45 13.28 -11.51 -9.86
CA THR A 45 14.18 -11.40 -11.01
C THR A 45 15.58 -11.07 -10.49
N TYR A 46 16.58 -11.77 -11.04
CA TYR A 46 18.00 -11.58 -10.76
C TYR A 46 18.69 -11.17 -12.06
N GLU A 47 19.43 -10.07 -12.02
CA GLU A 47 20.32 -9.63 -13.09
C GLU A 47 21.74 -9.83 -12.58
N PHE A 48 22.55 -10.61 -13.29
CA PHE A 48 23.92 -10.94 -12.89
C PHE A 48 24.78 -11.25 -14.10
N THR A 49 26.09 -11.26 -13.91
CA THR A 49 27.06 -11.57 -14.96
C THR A 49 27.92 -12.74 -14.51
N THR A 50 28.13 -13.71 -15.40
CA THR A 50 29.00 -14.85 -15.13
C THR A 50 30.14 -14.90 -16.15
N ALA A 51 31.30 -15.40 -15.73
CA ALA A 51 32.42 -15.62 -16.63
C ALA A 51 32.03 -16.64 -17.71
N GLY A 52 32.20 -16.27 -18.98
CA GLY A 52 31.89 -17.13 -20.12
C GLY A 52 30.45 -17.02 -20.70
N LEU A 53 29.44 -16.61 -19.90
CA LEU A 53 28.07 -16.48 -20.40
C LEU A 53 27.59 -15.03 -20.57
N GLY A 54 28.32 -14.06 -19.97
CA GLY A 54 27.95 -12.64 -20.02
C GLY A 54 26.80 -12.27 -19.11
N ALA A 55 26.03 -11.25 -19.50
CA ALA A 55 24.86 -10.79 -18.72
C ALA A 55 23.67 -11.73 -18.87
N LEU A 56 23.13 -12.13 -17.74
CA LEU A 56 22.01 -13.07 -17.60
C LEU A 56 20.90 -12.47 -16.74
N ILE A 57 19.66 -12.81 -17.06
CA ILE A 57 18.48 -12.45 -16.28
C ILE A 57 17.74 -13.73 -15.92
N LEU A 58 17.69 -14.06 -14.64
CA LEU A 58 16.92 -15.19 -14.12
C LEU A 58 15.63 -14.66 -13.48
N THR A 59 14.49 -15.06 -14.04
CA THR A 59 13.17 -14.76 -13.46
C THR A 59 12.54 -16.07 -12.99
N PHE A 60 11.93 -16.07 -11.81
CA PHE A 60 11.15 -17.22 -11.35
C PHE A 60 9.84 -16.79 -10.69
N GLN A 61 8.88 -17.68 -10.68
CA GLN A 61 7.58 -17.55 -10.05
C GLN A 61 7.18 -18.83 -9.32
N ILE A 62 6.88 -18.72 -8.04
CA ILE A 62 6.38 -19.81 -7.22
C ILE A 62 4.85 -19.82 -7.33
N GLN A 63 4.29 -20.85 -7.92
CA GLN A 63 2.86 -21.12 -7.99
C GLN A 63 2.46 -22.00 -6.80
N ALA A 64 2.28 -21.37 -5.62
CA ALA A 64 2.02 -22.09 -4.39
C ALA A 64 0.76 -22.96 -4.43
N SER A 65 -0.27 -22.57 -5.23
CA SER A 65 -1.50 -23.36 -5.44
C SER A 65 -1.29 -24.64 -6.22
N LEU A 66 -0.26 -24.68 -7.07
CA LEU A 66 0.09 -25.83 -7.93
C LEU A 66 1.31 -26.59 -7.40
N GLY A 67 1.95 -26.10 -6.34
CA GLY A 67 3.18 -26.70 -5.82
C GLY A 67 4.34 -26.69 -6.83
N LYS A 68 4.39 -25.69 -7.73
CA LYS A 68 5.39 -25.59 -8.82
C LYS A 68 6.15 -24.28 -8.74
N VAL A 69 7.41 -24.33 -9.19
CA VAL A 69 8.23 -23.13 -9.49
C VAL A 69 8.46 -23.11 -10.99
N SER A 70 8.01 -22.06 -11.67
CA SER A 70 8.37 -21.78 -13.04
C SER A 70 9.55 -20.82 -13.04
N TYR A 71 10.55 -21.06 -13.89
CA TYR A 71 11.70 -20.17 -14.03
C TYR A 71 12.10 -20.01 -15.49
N GLU A 72 12.65 -18.85 -15.80
CA GLU A 72 13.12 -18.46 -17.12
C GLU A 72 14.50 -17.80 -16.98
N LEU A 73 15.47 -18.27 -17.76
CA LEU A 73 16.77 -17.65 -17.93
C LEU A 73 16.83 -16.96 -19.28
N LYS A 74 17.17 -15.67 -19.29
CA LYS A 74 17.40 -14.88 -20.51
C LYS A 74 18.86 -14.52 -20.64
N ARG A 75 19.36 -14.58 -21.88
CA ARG A 75 20.67 -14.08 -22.28
C ARG A 75 20.49 -13.09 -23.41
N ASN A 76 21.00 -11.86 -23.25
CA ASN A 76 20.83 -10.79 -24.25
C ASN A 76 19.37 -10.57 -24.69
N GLY A 77 18.42 -10.69 -23.75
CA GLY A 77 16.99 -10.49 -24.00
C GLY A 77 16.25 -11.71 -24.59
N ALA A 78 16.96 -12.76 -25.06
CA ALA A 78 16.34 -13.99 -25.54
C ALA A 78 16.23 -15.03 -24.43
N SER A 79 15.09 -15.75 -24.36
CA SER A 79 14.89 -16.86 -23.43
C SER A 79 15.74 -18.04 -23.87
N VAL A 80 16.60 -18.55 -22.98
CA VAL A 80 17.52 -19.66 -23.26
C VAL A 80 17.20 -20.92 -22.45
N VAL A 81 16.53 -20.76 -21.31
CA VAL A 81 15.99 -21.86 -20.49
C VAL A 81 14.65 -21.42 -19.93
N GLU A 82 13.61 -22.21 -20.18
CA GLU A 82 12.30 -22.06 -19.54
C GLU A 82 11.84 -23.42 -19.05
N ASN A 83 11.54 -23.54 -17.76
CA ASN A 83 11.11 -24.81 -17.18
C ASN A 83 10.27 -24.60 -15.92
N SER A 84 9.60 -25.67 -15.48
CA SER A 84 8.87 -25.69 -14.23
C SER A 84 9.18 -26.95 -13.43
N VAL A 85 9.49 -26.78 -12.13
CA VAL A 85 9.85 -27.86 -11.21
C VAL A 85 8.83 -27.94 -10.09
N ALA A 86 8.45 -29.16 -9.70
CA ALA A 86 7.57 -29.39 -8.56
C ALA A 86 8.29 -29.01 -7.26
N LEU A 87 7.66 -28.16 -6.45
CA LEU A 87 8.10 -27.87 -5.09
C LEU A 87 7.69 -29.02 -4.17
N GLN A 88 8.66 -29.60 -3.45
CA GLN A 88 8.36 -30.49 -2.33
C GLN A 88 7.77 -29.64 -1.18
N LEU A 89 6.45 -29.43 -1.20
CA LEU A 89 5.73 -28.74 -0.13
C LEU A 89 5.44 -29.73 1.00
N PRO A 90 5.46 -29.28 2.28
CA PRO A 90 4.96 -30.09 3.39
C PRO A 90 3.50 -30.47 3.15
N GLY A 91 3.08 -31.69 3.45
CA GLY A 91 1.79 -32.29 3.06
C GLY A 91 0.48 -31.56 3.47
N TRP A 92 0.54 -30.53 4.31
CA TRP A 92 -0.61 -29.73 4.70
C TRP A 92 -0.98 -28.61 3.68
N LEU A 93 -0.18 -28.43 2.62
CA LEU A 93 -0.44 -27.50 1.50
C LEU A 93 -0.92 -28.17 0.22
N SER A 94 -1.08 -29.50 0.22
CA SER A 94 -1.36 -30.28 -1.01
C SER A 94 -2.85 -30.44 -1.35
N SER A 95 -3.79 -29.78 -0.68
CA SER A 95 -5.21 -29.86 -0.98
C SER A 95 -5.72 -28.67 -1.79
N ALA A 96 -5.33 -28.57 -3.07
CA ALA A 96 -6.03 -27.72 -4.03
C ALA A 96 -6.34 -28.55 -5.30
N ARG A 97 -7.65 -28.75 -5.55
CA ARG A 97 -8.17 -29.35 -6.79
C ARG A 97 -7.64 -28.60 -8.02
N PRO A 98 -7.34 -29.32 -9.12
CA PRO A 98 -6.96 -28.68 -10.38
C PRO A 98 -8.13 -27.85 -10.93
N ALA A 99 -7.84 -26.62 -11.32
CA ALA A 99 -8.76 -25.80 -12.11
C ALA A 99 -8.83 -26.36 -13.55
N PRO A 100 -10.02 -26.33 -14.19
CA PRO A 100 -10.16 -26.83 -15.54
C PRO A 100 -9.35 -25.99 -16.55
N ALA A 101 -8.78 -26.67 -17.52
CA ALA A 101 -8.08 -26.06 -18.62
C ALA A 101 -9.03 -25.19 -19.45
N HIS A 102 -8.69 -23.94 -19.65
CA HIS A 102 -9.37 -23.09 -20.62
C HIS A 102 -8.80 -23.34 -22.02
N THR A 103 -9.63 -23.94 -22.85
CA THR A 103 -9.48 -24.01 -24.28
C THR A 103 -10.05 -22.77 -24.95
N ALA A 104 -9.34 -22.32 -25.99
CA ALA A 104 -9.80 -21.60 -27.17
C ALA A 104 -10.15 -20.12 -27.06
N GLU A 105 -9.36 -19.39 -27.81
CA GLU A 105 -9.60 -18.06 -28.36
C GLU A 105 -10.99 -17.91 -28.98
N SER A 106 -11.63 -16.81 -28.68
CA SER A 106 -12.75 -16.26 -29.45
C SER A 106 -12.28 -15.00 -30.17
N PRO A 107 -12.67 -14.77 -31.44
CA PRO A 107 -12.20 -13.63 -32.20
C PRO A 107 -12.77 -12.30 -31.69
N ASP A 108 -11.95 -11.24 -31.82
CA ASP A 108 -12.27 -9.86 -31.48
C ASP A 108 -13.61 -9.39 -32.07
N PRO A 109 -14.47 -8.75 -31.28
CA PRO A 109 -15.66 -8.08 -31.81
C PRO A 109 -15.31 -6.75 -32.48
N ALA A 110 -15.90 -6.53 -33.66
CA ALA A 110 -15.76 -5.32 -34.45
C ALA A 110 -16.09 -4.02 -33.65
N PRO A 111 -15.46 -2.88 -34.01
CA PRO A 111 -15.62 -1.62 -33.27
C PRO A 111 -17.06 -1.09 -33.36
N ALA A 112 -17.65 -0.82 -32.19
CA ALA A 112 -18.98 -0.22 -32.08
C ALA A 112 -19.00 1.24 -32.59
N PRO A 113 -20.10 1.70 -33.20
CA PRO A 113 -20.22 3.05 -33.74
C PRO A 113 -20.22 4.13 -32.64
N PRO A 114 -19.76 5.37 -32.94
CA PRO A 114 -19.58 6.40 -31.93
C PRO A 114 -20.93 6.85 -31.35
N ARG A 115 -21.12 6.62 -30.05
CA ARG A 115 -22.28 7.18 -29.32
C ARG A 115 -22.18 8.69 -29.23
N ARG A 116 -23.20 9.40 -29.65
CA ARG A 116 -23.41 10.85 -29.46
C ARG A 116 -23.33 11.15 -27.96
N LYS A 117 -22.32 11.93 -27.56
CA LYS A 117 -22.13 12.38 -26.17
C LYS A 117 -23.19 13.45 -25.84
N GLY A 118 -24.04 13.17 -24.87
CA GLY A 118 -25.00 14.16 -24.35
C GLY A 118 -24.29 15.34 -23.65
N HIS A 119 -24.95 16.50 -23.56
CA HIS A 119 -24.40 17.73 -22.98
C HIS A 119 -23.82 17.58 -21.58
N LEU A 120 -24.35 16.68 -20.73
CA LEU A 120 -23.80 16.35 -19.42
C LEU A 120 -22.35 15.76 -19.48
N VAL A 121 -22.04 14.98 -20.52
CA VAL A 121 -20.69 14.40 -20.71
C VAL A 121 -19.69 15.48 -21.11
N VAL A 122 -20.12 16.54 -21.81
CA VAL A 122 -19.25 17.68 -22.17
C VAL A 122 -18.88 18.49 -20.92
N TRP A 123 -19.83 18.75 -20.02
CA TRP A 123 -19.56 19.43 -18.74
C TRP A 123 -18.67 18.59 -17.82
N PHE A 124 -18.89 17.27 -17.75
CA PHE A 124 -18.02 16.35 -17.02
C PHE A 124 -16.62 16.29 -17.65
N GLY A 125 -16.52 16.30 -18.99
CA GLY A 125 -15.25 16.36 -19.70
C GLY A 125 -14.53 17.70 -19.53
N LEU A 126 -15.25 18.82 -19.42
CA LEU A 126 -14.67 20.13 -19.13
C LEU A 126 -14.19 20.21 -17.67
N ALA A 127 -14.98 19.71 -16.72
CA ALA A 127 -14.59 19.60 -15.32
C ALA A 127 -13.36 18.70 -15.14
N THR A 128 -13.30 17.57 -15.84
CA THR A 128 -12.10 16.69 -15.80
C THR A 128 -10.88 17.33 -16.46
N LYS A 129 -11.03 18.12 -17.54
CA LYS A 129 -9.92 18.89 -18.14
C LYS A 129 -9.43 20.01 -17.23
N ILE A 130 -10.31 20.74 -16.57
CA ILE A 130 -9.95 21.73 -15.55
C ILE A 130 -9.25 21.04 -14.36
N PHE A 131 -9.75 19.89 -13.91
CA PHE A 131 -9.12 19.06 -12.89
C PHE A 131 -7.73 18.52 -13.33
N GLN A 132 -7.53 18.29 -14.62
CA GLN A 132 -6.25 17.82 -15.21
C GLN A 132 -5.26 18.93 -15.50
N SER A 133 -5.65 20.19 -15.72
CA SER A 133 -4.75 21.35 -15.93
C SER A 133 -4.16 21.96 -14.65
N GLY A 134 -4.33 21.40 -13.66
CA GLY A 134 -4.00 21.02 -12.31
C GLY A 134 -3.21 21.97 -11.41
N LYS A 135 -2.42 22.94 -11.81
CA LYS A 135 -1.69 23.75 -10.82
C LYS A 135 -2.59 24.78 -10.13
N ALA A 136 -3.40 25.50 -10.89
CA ALA A 136 -4.33 26.50 -10.36
C ALA A 136 -5.42 25.84 -9.48
N LEU A 137 -5.97 24.71 -9.92
CA LEU A 137 -6.97 23.97 -9.16
C LEU A 137 -6.43 23.48 -7.81
N LYS A 138 -5.19 23.00 -7.75
CA LYS A 138 -4.54 22.57 -6.50
C LYS A 138 -4.41 23.71 -5.49
N VAL A 139 -4.02 24.89 -5.97
CA VAL A 139 -3.90 26.10 -5.13
C VAL A 139 -5.27 26.56 -4.63
N VAL A 140 -6.28 26.56 -5.51
CA VAL A 140 -7.66 26.93 -5.14
C VAL A 140 -8.21 25.96 -4.09
N LEU A 141 -8.10 24.65 -4.33
CA LEU A 141 -8.57 23.63 -3.36
C LEU A 141 -7.85 23.75 -2.02
N ALA A 142 -6.54 23.95 -2.03
CA ALA A 142 -5.78 24.15 -0.80
C ALA A 142 -6.21 25.43 -0.07
N GLY A 143 -6.44 26.52 -0.79
CA GLY A 143 -6.93 27.78 -0.22
C GLY A 143 -8.31 27.64 0.40
N VAL A 144 -9.24 26.97 -0.29
CA VAL A 144 -10.60 26.68 0.24
C VAL A 144 -10.53 25.76 1.46
N ALA A 145 -9.64 24.74 1.45
CA ALA A 145 -9.48 23.85 2.57
C ALA A 145 -8.95 24.61 3.82
N VAL A 146 -7.89 25.39 3.65
CA VAL A 146 -7.33 26.21 4.75
C VAL A 146 -8.38 27.19 5.28
N SER A 147 -9.09 27.91 4.40
CA SER A 147 -10.13 28.85 4.79
C SER A 147 -11.27 28.18 5.56
N GLY A 148 -11.75 27.03 5.09
CA GLY A 148 -12.80 26.26 5.75
C GLY A 148 -12.37 25.80 7.16
N TRP A 149 -11.18 25.25 7.30
CA TRP A 149 -10.66 24.83 8.60
C TRP A 149 -10.36 26.02 9.53
N THR A 150 -9.96 27.17 8.96
CA THR A 150 -9.76 28.40 9.76
C THR A 150 -11.07 28.90 10.35
N VAL A 151 -12.17 28.83 9.58
CA VAL A 151 -13.50 29.22 10.06
C VAL A 151 -14.02 28.28 11.14
N LEU A 152 -13.77 26.95 11.01
CA LEU A 152 -14.26 25.97 11.97
C LEU A 152 -13.43 25.91 13.26
N TYR A 153 -12.13 26.15 13.18
CA TYR A 153 -11.23 25.98 14.31
C TYR A 153 -10.38 27.25 14.57
N SER A 154 -9.26 27.39 13.88
CA SER A 154 -8.38 28.57 13.92
C SER A 154 -7.36 28.51 12.78
N LEU A 155 -6.76 29.66 12.44
CA LEU A 155 -5.70 29.72 11.44
C LEU A 155 -4.46 28.87 11.81
N PRO A 156 -3.92 28.90 13.06
CA PRO A 156 -2.81 28.04 13.44
C PRO A 156 -3.12 26.55 13.27
N PHE A 157 -4.32 26.11 13.65
CA PHE A 157 -4.77 24.74 13.47
C PHE A 157 -4.88 24.37 11.99
N ALA A 158 -5.50 25.21 11.16
CA ALA A 158 -5.64 24.99 9.72
C ALA A 158 -4.27 24.86 9.03
N LEU A 159 -3.29 25.68 9.43
CA LEU A 159 -1.93 25.62 8.91
C LEU A 159 -1.20 24.35 9.38
N ALA A 160 -1.33 23.97 10.66
CA ALA A 160 -0.76 22.74 11.19
C ALA A 160 -1.33 21.50 10.49
N LEU A 161 -2.65 21.45 10.31
CA LEU A 161 -3.33 20.38 9.59
C LEU A 161 -2.89 20.30 8.13
N THR A 162 -2.83 21.44 7.43
CA THR A 162 -2.36 21.51 6.04
C THR A 162 -0.93 21.03 5.91
N ALA A 163 -0.02 21.50 6.76
CA ALA A 163 1.38 21.04 6.74
C ALA A 163 1.49 19.54 6.97
N THR A 164 0.72 19.01 7.93
CA THR A 164 0.65 17.57 8.22
C THR A 164 0.19 16.77 7.01
N LEU A 165 -0.92 17.17 6.38
CA LEU A 165 -1.48 16.48 5.22
C LEU A 165 -0.50 16.53 4.04
N VAL A 166 0.11 17.68 3.76
CA VAL A 166 1.10 17.79 2.68
C VAL A 166 2.28 16.86 2.91
N PHE A 167 2.80 16.79 4.13
CA PHE A 167 3.95 15.96 4.43
C PHE A 167 3.61 14.45 4.40
N HIS A 168 2.43 14.08 4.86
CA HIS A 168 1.88 12.74 4.76
C HIS A 168 1.73 12.30 3.29
N GLU A 169 1.04 13.10 2.45
CA GLU A 169 0.85 12.81 1.03
C GLU A 169 2.17 12.77 0.26
N TRP A 170 3.14 13.56 0.67
CA TRP A 170 4.49 13.50 0.10
C TRP A 170 5.15 12.14 0.32
N GLY A 171 4.92 11.51 1.48
CA GLY A 171 5.34 10.14 1.76
C GLY A 171 4.81 9.17 0.71
N HIS A 172 3.51 9.21 0.40
CA HIS A 172 2.91 8.37 -0.66
C HIS A 172 3.51 8.64 -2.04
N LEU A 173 3.64 9.91 -2.42
CA LEU A 173 4.23 10.28 -3.71
C LEU A 173 5.69 9.81 -3.84
N ARG A 174 6.47 9.91 -2.75
CA ARG A 174 7.85 9.42 -2.71
C ARG A 174 7.90 7.91 -2.92
N ALA A 175 6.97 7.18 -2.28
CA ALA A 175 6.85 5.73 -2.43
C ALA A 175 6.44 5.32 -3.85
N MET A 176 5.45 5.98 -4.45
CA MET A 176 5.04 5.74 -5.85
C MET A 176 6.20 5.95 -6.82
N ARG A 177 6.93 7.06 -6.67
CA ARG A 177 8.10 7.36 -7.51
C ARG A 177 9.20 6.31 -7.38
N ARG A 178 9.43 5.77 -6.16
CA ARG A 178 10.39 4.68 -5.93
C ARG A 178 10.08 3.43 -6.76
N PHE A 179 8.79 3.18 -7.01
CA PHE A 179 8.34 2.05 -7.83
C PHE A 179 8.15 2.40 -9.31
N GLY A 180 8.54 3.60 -9.74
CA GLY A 180 8.33 4.06 -11.11
C GLY A 180 6.86 4.24 -11.49
N ILE A 181 5.97 4.40 -10.50
CA ILE A 181 4.53 4.61 -10.74
C ILE A 181 4.31 6.07 -11.12
N PRO A 182 3.73 6.35 -12.30
CA PRO A 182 3.42 7.71 -12.73
C PRO A 182 2.47 8.40 -11.74
N THR A 183 2.83 9.62 -11.31
CA THR A 183 2.04 10.39 -10.34
C THR A 183 1.50 11.66 -10.96
N LYS A 184 0.23 11.99 -10.68
CA LYS A 184 -0.40 13.26 -11.07
C LYS A 184 -0.23 14.35 -10.01
N GLY A 185 0.37 13.99 -8.86
CA GLY A 185 0.62 14.87 -7.71
C GLY A 185 -0.38 14.70 -6.58
N MET A 186 -0.38 15.66 -5.64
CA MET A 186 -1.31 15.67 -4.51
C MET A 186 -2.39 16.74 -4.70
N TYR A 187 -3.55 16.48 -4.10
CA TYR A 187 -4.68 17.40 -4.00
C TYR A 187 -5.14 17.46 -2.55
N LEU A 188 -5.36 18.66 -2.03
CA LEU A 188 -6.00 18.87 -0.73
C LEU A 188 -7.50 19.11 -0.99
N ILE A 189 -8.34 18.22 -0.52
CA ILE A 189 -9.79 18.32 -0.66
C ILE A 189 -10.35 18.86 0.65
N PRO A 190 -11.08 20.00 0.62
CA PRO A 190 -11.70 20.56 1.81
C PRO A 190 -12.51 19.49 2.56
N PHE A 191 -12.34 19.44 3.89
CA PHE A 191 -13.03 18.53 4.83
C PHE A 191 -12.77 17.02 4.64
N VAL A 192 -12.16 16.60 3.54
CA VAL A 192 -11.84 15.19 3.26
C VAL A 192 -10.38 14.86 3.61
N GLY A 193 -9.46 15.78 3.30
CA GLY A 193 -8.02 15.58 3.55
C GLY A 193 -7.15 15.70 2.31
N GLY A 194 -5.96 15.08 2.33
CA GLY A 194 -5.05 14.98 1.20
C GLY A 194 -5.31 13.72 0.37
N ILE A 195 -5.02 13.79 -0.93
CA ILE A 195 -5.04 12.63 -1.82
C ILE A 195 -3.83 12.68 -2.75
N ALA A 196 -2.95 11.70 -2.66
CA ALA A 196 -1.90 11.46 -3.64
C ALA A 196 -2.47 10.66 -4.82
N VAL A 197 -2.44 11.24 -6.01
CA VAL A 197 -3.01 10.62 -7.21
C VAL A 197 -1.90 10.03 -8.08
N GLY A 198 -2.01 8.75 -8.39
CA GLY A 198 -1.12 8.00 -9.27
C GLY A 198 -1.83 6.83 -9.95
N GLU A 199 -1.10 6.09 -10.75
CA GLU A 199 -1.57 4.82 -11.30
C GLU A 199 -1.66 3.75 -10.21
N GLN A 200 -2.43 2.69 -10.49
CA GLN A 200 -2.59 1.60 -9.53
C GLN A 200 -1.31 0.79 -9.35
N ALA A 201 -1.06 0.36 -8.13
CA ALA A 201 0.01 -0.56 -7.80
C ALA A 201 -0.20 -1.93 -8.47
N LYS A 202 0.87 -2.53 -8.97
CA LYS A 202 0.85 -3.84 -9.65
C LYS A 202 0.97 -5.02 -8.68
N THR A 203 1.35 -4.79 -7.44
CA THR A 203 1.57 -5.85 -6.44
C THR A 203 1.05 -5.43 -5.08
N HIS A 204 0.63 -6.38 -4.24
CA HIS A 204 0.20 -6.09 -2.87
C HIS A 204 1.33 -5.52 -2.01
N TRP A 205 2.61 -5.84 -2.29
CA TRP A 205 3.73 -5.21 -1.62
C TRP A 205 3.82 -3.70 -1.93
N GLN A 206 3.57 -3.30 -3.18
CA GLN A 206 3.53 -1.89 -3.53
C GLN A 206 2.36 -1.18 -2.83
N ASP A 207 1.18 -1.81 -2.75
CA ASP A 207 0.04 -1.26 -2.02
C ASP A 207 0.40 -1.01 -0.54
N VAL A 208 0.96 -2.03 0.15
CA VAL A 208 1.39 -1.89 1.56
C VAL A 208 2.44 -0.79 1.71
N TYR A 209 3.50 -0.83 0.90
CA TYR A 209 4.61 0.12 1.03
C TYR A 209 4.14 1.56 0.79
N ILE A 210 3.33 1.79 -0.26
CA ILE A 210 2.79 3.13 -0.56
C ILE A 210 1.91 3.60 0.59
N SER A 211 0.97 2.77 1.06
CA SER A 211 0.06 3.15 2.15
C SER A 211 0.80 3.40 3.48
N MET A 212 1.85 2.65 3.77
CA MET A 212 2.63 2.86 5.00
C MET A 212 3.51 4.11 4.97
N MET A 213 3.94 4.57 3.78
CA MET A 213 4.90 5.68 3.69
C MET A 213 4.30 7.04 4.05
N GLY A 214 2.99 7.26 3.89
CA GLY A 214 2.31 8.44 4.43
C GLY A 214 2.45 8.51 5.96
N PRO A 215 1.92 7.52 6.71
CA PRO A 215 2.09 7.46 8.16
C PRO A 215 3.54 7.46 8.65
N VAL A 216 4.48 6.81 7.94
CA VAL A 216 5.90 6.83 8.33
C VAL A 216 6.49 8.24 8.24
N PHE A 217 6.19 8.97 7.16
CA PHE A 217 6.59 10.39 7.06
C PHE A 217 5.91 11.22 8.14
N GLY A 218 4.62 11.00 8.39
CA GLY A 218 3.91 11.64 9.48
C GLY A 218 4.53 11.35 10.85
N LEU A 219 4.98 10.12 11.11
CA LEU A 219 5.68 9.76 12.35
C LEU A 219 6.99 10.54 12.51
N VAL A 220 7.78 10.62 11.43
CA VAL A 220 9.03 11.42 11.44
C VAL A 220 8.73 12.88 11.74
N MET A 221 7.71 13.47 11.10
CA MET A 221 7.28 14.86 11.37
C MET A 221 6.81 15.03 12.83
N THR A 222 5.98 14.11 13.32
CA THR A 222 5.47 14.13 14.70
C THR A 222 6.61 14.13 15.71
N VAL A 223 7.54 13.16 15.57
CA VAL A 223 8.70 13.04 16.49
C VAL A 223 9.58 14.28 16.40
N ALA A 224 9.91 14.75 15.19
CA ALA A 224 10.74 15.93 15.01
C ALA A 224 10.12 17.19 15.64
N CYS A 225 8.83 17.44 15.38
CA CYS A 225 8.12 18.58 15.98
C CYS A 225 8.00 18.43 17.49
N TYR A 226 7.78 17.24 18.03
CA TYR A 226 7.73 17.02 19.48
C TYR A 226 9.09 17.31 20.14
N LEU A 227 10.19 16.84 19.56
CA LEU A 227 11.54 17.14 20.07
C LEU A 227 11.89 18.64 20.01
N ILE A 228 11.54 19.31 18.91
CA ILE A 228 11.72 20.77 18.78
C ILE A 228 10.86 21.50 19.83
N TYR A 229 9.64 21.03 20.06
CA TYR A 229 8.79 21.61 21.11
C TYR A 229 9.44 21.48 22.50
N LEU A 230 9.93 20.30 22.86
CA LEU A 230 10.62 20.10 24.16
C LEU A 230 11.83 21.02 24.32
N ALA A 231 12.54 21.35 23.23
CA ALA A 231 13.71 22.22 23.23
C ALA A 231 13.36 23.73 23.27
N THR A 232 12.22 24.13 22.68
CA THR A 232 11.89 25.54 22.42
C THR A 232 10.66 26.03 23.13
N SER A 233 9.84 25.14 23.69
CA SER A 233 8.51 25.42 24.25
C SER A 233 7.58 26.19 23.28
N ASN A 234 7.83 26.07 21.96
CA ASN A 234 7.03 26.78 20.96
C ASN A 234 5.68 26.06 20.74
N HIS A 235 4.59 26.70 21.16
CA HIS A 235 3.24 26.15 21.12
C HIS A 235 2.76 25.80 19.72
N LEU A 236 3.18 26.51 18.67
CA LEU A 236 2.80 26.18 17.28
C LEU A 236 3.45 24.87 16.82
N VAL A 237 4.70 24.63 17.23
CA VAL A 237 5.38 23.36 16.91
C VAL A 237 4.74 22.19 17.67
N GLY A 238 4.37 22.41 18.95
CA GLY A 238 3.61 21.44 19.74
C GLY A 238 2.24 21.11 19.13
N LEU A 239 1.53 22.12 18.62
CA LEU A 239 0.28 21.93 17.89
C LEU A 239 0.47 21.09 16.63
N VAL A 240 1.53 21.35 15.84
CA VAL A 240 1.84 20.52 14.66
C VAL A 240 2.12 19.08 15.04
N ALA A 241 2.88 18.83 16.13
CA ALA A 241 3.14 17.47 16.62
C ALA A 241 1.83 16.72 16.97
N SER A 242 0.93 17.38 17.72
CA SER A 242 -0.35 16.83 18.16
C SER A 242 -1.27 16.54 16.97
N VAL A 243 -1.45 17.51 16.08
CA VAL A 243 -2.28 17.35 14.86
C VAL A 243 -1.71 16.24 13.95
N SER A 244 -0.38 16.21 13.78
CA SER A 244 0.27 15.18 12.98
C SER A 244 0.06 13.78 13.57
N ALA A 245 0.21 13.61 14.88
CA ALA A 245 -0.05 12.34 15.55
C ALA A 245 -1.49 11.87 15.33
N LEU A 246 -2.48 12.73 15.53
CA LEU A 246 -3.90 12.41 15.37
C LEU A 246 -4.27 12.06 13.93
N VAL A 247 -3.85 12.87 12.96
CA VAL A 247 -4.15 12.62 11.54
C VAL A 247 -3.57 11.28 11.10
N ASN A 248 -2.35 10.96 11.50
CA ASN A 248 -1.69 9.74 11.07
C ASN A 248 -2.23 8.49 11.78
N ILE A 249 -2.55 8.54 13.09
CA ILE A 249 -3.19 7.41 13.77
C ILE A 249 -4.58 7.15 13.19
N PHE A 250 -5.32 8.21 12.84
CA PHE A 250 -6.61 8.09 12.16
C PHE A 250 -6.47 7.40 10.80
N ASN A 251 -5.48 7.79 9.99
CA ASN A 251 -5.21 7.14 8.70
C ASN A 251 -4.75 5.67 8.83
N LEU A 252 -4.24 5.27 9.99
CA LEU A 252 -3.89 3.88 10.28
C LEU A 252 -5.05 3.03 10.76
N LEU A 253 -6.28 3.56 10.89
CA LEU A 253 -7.44 2.72 11.18
C LEU A 253 -7.66 1.67 10.07
N PRO A 254 -8.05 0.43 10.42
CA PRO A 254 -8.23 -0.66 9.46
C PRO A 254 -9.52 -0.51 8.64
N ILE A 255 -9.79 0.70 8.15
CA ILE A 255 -11.03 1.11 7.46
C ILE A 255 -10.65 1.67 6.09
N HIS A 256 -11.15 1.07 5.02
CA HIS A 256 -10.99 1.65 3.67
C HIS A 256 -11.85 2.93 3.56
N PRO A 257 -11.39 4.03 2.92
CA PRO A 257 -10.21 4.16 2.06
C PRO A 257 -8.93 4.61 2.76
N LEU A 258 -8.90 4.63 4.11
CA LEU A 258 -7.72 5.03 4.89
C LEU A 258 -6.52 4.10 4.62
N ASP A 259 -5.31 4.55 4.92
CA ASP A 259 -4.09 3.80 4.64
C ASP A 259 -4.03 2.47 5.37
N GLY A 260 -4.46 2.43 6.65
CA GLY A 260 -4.57 1.19 7.41
C GLY A 260 -5.51 0.20 6.76
N GLY A 261 -6.64 0.64 6.23
CA GLY A 261 -7.58 -0.20 5.51
C GLY A 261 -6.99 -0.76 4.21
N ARG A 262 -6.17 0.01 3.50
CA ARG A 262 -5.44 -0.46 2.30
C ARG A 262 -4.40 -1.52 2.65
N VAL A 263 -3.66 -1.33 3.74
CA VAL A 263 -2.69 -2.33 4.24
C VAL A 263 -3.41 -3.63 4.59
N VAL A 264 -4.47 -3.57 5.40
CA VAL A 264 -5.24 -4.76 5.80
C VAL A 264 -5.86 -5.46 4.59
N LYS A 265 -6.43 -4.70 3.63
CA LYS A 265 -6.95 -5.24 2.37
C LYS A 265 -5.86 -6.01 1.61
N ALA A 266 -4.66 -5.45 1.44
CA ALA A 266 -3.56 -6.11 0.75
C ALA A 266 -3.10 -7.41 1.45
N LEU A 267 -3.09 -7.44 2.79
CA LEU A 267 -2.79 -8.64 3.58
C LEU A 267 -3.84 -9.74 3.38
N VAL A 268 -5.13 -9.36 3.45
CA VAL A 268 -6.27 -10.27 3.26
C VAL A 268 -6.28 -10.87 1.86
N PHE A 269 -6.12 -10.04 0.83
CA PHE A 269 -6.09 -10.50 -0.57
C PHE A 269 -4.87 -11.39 -0.85
N SER A 270 -3.70 -11.11 -0.26
CA SER A 270 -2.52 -11.97 -0.38
C SER A 270 -2.73 -13.36 0.24
N GLY A 271 -3.50 -13.46 1.32
CA GLY A 271 -3.85 -14.73 1.96
C GLY A 271 -4.92 -15.52 1.22
N ARG A 272 -5.63 -14.93 0.25
CA ARG A 272 -6.78 -15.51 -0.49
C ARG A 272 -7.81 -16.20 0.42
N ARG A 273 -7.95 -15.73 1.67
CA ARG A 273 -8.84 -16.35 2.66
C ARG A 273 -10.13 -15.54 2.75
N ARG A 274 -11.23 -16.13 2.27
CA ARG A 274 -12.58 -15.57 2.40
C ARG A 274 -12.94 -15.23 3.86
N TRP A 275 -12.47 -16.04 4.80
CA TRP A 275 -12.68 -15.81 6.25
C TRP A 275 -11.99 -14.53 6.76
N ALA A 276 -10.80 -14.19 6.27
CA ALA A 276 -10.13 -12.95 6.63
C ALA A 276 -10.89 -11.73 6.09
N PHE A 277 -11.51 -11.85 4.94
CA PHE A 277 -12.37 -10.80 4.37
C PHE A 277 -13.67 -10.64 5.19
N LEU A 278 -14.30 -11.75 5.58
CA LEU A 278 -15.47 -11.71 6.46
C LEU A 278 -15.13 -11.09 7.82
N ALA A 279 -13.96 -11.40 8.39
CA ALA A 279 -13.48 -10.77 9.61
C ALA A 279 -13.29 -9.26 9.45
N LEU A 280 -12.79 -8.79 8.28
CA LEU A 280 -12.65 -7.37 7.99
C LEU A 280 -14.01 -6.66 7.88
N ILE A 281 -15.02 -7.30 7.25
CA ILE A 281 -16.40 -6.78 7.22
C ILE A 281 -16.99 -6.71 8.63
N ALA A 282 -16.83 -7.78 9.43
CA ALA A 282 -17.32 -7.82 10.80
C ALA A 282 -16.67 -6.74 11.68
N ALA A 283 -15.35 -6.55 11.55
CA ALA A 283 -14.64 -5.47 12.23
C ALA A 283 -15.17 -4.08 11.80
N SER A 284 -15.39 -3.87 10.50
CA SER A 284 -15.98 -2.62 10.00
C SER A 284 -17.38 -2.36 10.56
N ALA A 285 -18.20 -3.40 10.70
CA ALA A 285 -19.53 -3.28 11.29
C ALA A 285 -19.48 -2.92 12.80
N VAL A 286 -18.52 -3.50 13.54
CA VAL A 286 -18.28 -3.13 14.95
C VAL A 286 -17.84 -1.68 15.07
N PHE A 287 -16.85 -1.26 14.26
CA PHE A 287 -16.40 0.14 14.24
C PHE A 287 -17.53 1.11 13.85
N PHE A 288 -18.38 0.72 12.89
CA PHE A 288 -19.57 1.50 12.54
C PHE A 288 -20.50 1.70 13.74
N ALA A 289 -20.86 0.61 14.44
CA ALA A 289 -21.73 0.70 15.59
C ALA A 289 -21.12 1.59 16.70
N VAL A 290 -19.84 1.40 16.99
CA VAL A 290 -19.13 2.19 18.02
C VAL A 290 -19.08 3.68 17.61
N SER A 291 -18.72 3.98 16.34
CA SER A 291 -18.64 5.37 15.87
C SER A 291 -20.01 6.07 15.86
N ALA A 292 -21.07 5.34 15.51
CA ALA A 292 -22.43 5.87 15.52
C ALA A 292 -22.93 6.16 16.97
N ILE A 293 -22.64 5.25 17.91
CA ILE A 293 -22.98 5.44 19.34
C ILE A 293 -22.23 6.62 19.94
N LEU A 294 -20.94 6.80 19.57
CA LEU A 294 -20.12 7.89 20.05
C LEU A 294 -20.35 9.22 19.33
N GLY A 295 -21.23 9.28 18.32
CA GLY A 295 -21.52 10.50 17.56
C GLY A 295 -20.38 10.93 16.61
N LEU A 296 -19.45 10.04 16.28
CA LEU A 296 -18.28 10.35 15.43
C LEU A 296 -18.66 10.35 13.94
N ALA A 297 -19.40 11.38 13.51
CA ALA A 297 -20.01 11.44 12.17
C ALA A 297 -18.99 11.27 11.01
N LEU A 298 -17.82 11.90 11.11
CA LEU A 298 -16.78 11.80 10.08
C LEU A 298 -16.22 10.36 9.98
N LEU A 299 -15.96 9.73 11.12
CA LEU A 299 -15.50 8.34 11.17
C LEU A 299 -16.58 7.39 10.62
N THR A 300 -17.84 7.59 11.02
CA THR A 300 -18.99 6.83 10.51
C THR A 300 -19.09 6.94 8.97
N PHE A 301 -18.93 8.14 8.42
CA PHE A 301 -18.92 8.38 6.98
C PHE A 301 -17.82 7.58 6.26
N PHE A 302 -16.57 7.60 6.76
CA PHE A 302 -15.48 6.81 6.17
C PHE A 302 -15.71 5.30 6.28
N ILE A 303 -16.28 4.83 7.38
CA ILE A 303 -16.61 3.40 7.54
C ILE A 303 -17.66 2.97 6.51
N VAL A 304 -18.69 3.79 6.26
CA VAL A 304 -19.70 3.48 5.25
C VAL A 304 -19.09 3.39 3.86
N ILE A 305 -18.27 4.37 3.47
CA ILE A 305 -17.58 4.33 2.17
C ILE A 305 -16.68 3.09 2.07
N GLY A 306 -15.94 2.78 3.12
CA GLY A 306 -15.06 1.60 3.17
C GLY A 306 -15.83 0.29 3.09
N ALA A 307 -16.98 0.19 3.76
CA ALA A 307 -17.85 -0.99 3.68
C ALA A 307 -18.41 -1.19 2.27
N ILE A 308 -18.81 -0.11 1.61
CA ILE A 308 -19.26 -0.14 0.20
C ILE A 308 -18.13 -0.64 -0.71
N ASP A 309 -16.90 -0.11 -0.59
CA ASP A 309 -15.75 -0.57 -1.38
C ASP A 309 -15.43 -2.05 -1.10
N LEU A 310 -15.50 -2.48 0.16
CA LEU A 310 -15.31 -3.88 0.53
C LEU A 310 -16.37 -4.78 -0.11
N MET A 311 -17.64 -4.38 -0.13
CA MET A 311 -18.70 -5.16 -0.78
C MET A 311 -18.44 -5.33 -2.27
N PHE A 312 -18.07 -4.27 -2.98
CA PHE A 312 -17.69 -4.36 -4.40
C PHE A 312 -16.40 -5.17 -4.63
N SER A 313 -15.50 -5.20 -3.66
CA SER A 313 -14.26 -5.97 -3.73
C SER A 313 -14.44 -7.46 -3.50
N TRP A 314 -15.60 -7.93 -2.99
CA TRP A 314 -15.85 -9.35 -2.71
C TRP A 314 -15.65 -10.25 -3.94
N GLY A 315 -16.21 -9.83 -5.09
CA GLY A 315 -16.04 -10.56 -6.35
C GLY A 315 -14.59 -10.57 -6.88
N GLN A 316 -13.80 -9.58 -6.48
CA GLN A 316 -12.44 -9.40 -6.98
C GLN A 316 -11.40 -10.26 -6.24
N ILE A 317 -11.72 -10.85 -5.08
CA ILE A 317 -10.77 -11.71 -4.33
C ILE A 317 -10.29 -12.89 -5.17
N ALA A 318 -11.19 -13.47 -5.98
CA ALA A 318 -10.86 -14.60 -6.83
C ALA A 318 -10.16 -14.19 -8.14
N THR A 319 -10.37 -12.96 -8.60
CA THR A 319 -9.89 -12.42 -9.88
C THR A 319 -8.76 -11.42 -9.73
N ASP A 320 -8.30 -11.15 -8.49
CA ASP A 320 -7.21 -10.21 -8.24
C ASP A 320 -5.92 -10.70 -8.91
N GLN A 321 -5.46 -9.92 -9.88
CA GLN A 321 -4.25 -10.22 -10.68
C GLN A 321 -2.97 -9.68 -10.03
N LYS A 322 -3.07 -8.95 -8.91
CA LYS A 322 -1.88 -8.43 -8.23
C LYS A 322 -1.04 -9.56 -7.66
N ALA A 323 0.27 -9.45 -7.82
CA ALA A 323 1.20 -10.42 -7.24
C ALA A 323 1.06 -10.43 -5.70
N PRO A 324 0.70 -11.59 -5.09
CA PRO A 324 0.46 -11.70 -3.66
C PRO A 324 1.76 -11.61 -2.85
N LEU A 325 1.64 -11.24 -1.58
CA LEU A 325 2.71 -11.34 -0.60
C LEU A 325 2.96 -12.81 -0.24
N ASN A 326 4.23 -13.18 -0.05
CA ASN A 326 4.59 -14.44 0.55
C ASN A 326 4.40 -14.37 2.09
N ARG A 327 4.62 -15.47 2.81
CA ARG A 327 4.46 -15.51 4.28
C ARG A 327 5.32 -14.46 4.99
N TYR A 328 6.56 -14.31 4.57
CA TYR A 328 7.43 -13.28 5.13
C TYR A 328 6.88 -11.88 4.86
N GLY A 329 6.43 -11.60 3.63
CA GLY A 329 5.82 -10.33 3.26
C GLY A 329 4.58 -10.00 4.10
N ILE A 330 3.71 -10.98 4.35
CA ILE A 330 2.52 -10.83 5.22
C ILE A 330 2.95 -10.51 6.67
N LEU A 331 3.86 -11.30 7.24
CA LEU A 331 4.32 -11.11 8.62
C LEU A 331 5.06 -9.79 8.80
N PHE A 332 5.96 -9.45 7.87
CA PHE A 332 6.68 -8.18 7.89
C PHE A 332 5.73 -6.99 7.79
N SER A 333 4.78 -7.02 6.85
CA SER A 333 3.82 -5.93 6.65
C SER A 333 2.91 -5.75 7.86
N ALA A 334 2.43 -6.85 8.44
CA ALA A 334 1.62 -6.83 9.67
C ALA A 334 2.43 -6.28 10.86
N ALA A 335 3.66 -6.74 11.05
CA ALA A 335 4.54 -6.24 12.11
C ALA A 335 4.85 -4.75 11.92
N TRP A 336 5.18 -4.32 10.70
CA TRP A 336 5.43 -2.91 10.38
C TRP A 336 4.21 -2.03 10.69
N TYR A 337 3.04 -2.45 10.27
CA TYR A 337 1.77 -1.77 10.53
C TYR A 337 1.51 -1.63 12.05
N LEU A 338 1.60 -2.74 12.80
CA LEU A 338 1.35 -2.74 14.25
C LEU A 338 2.39 -1.92 15.03
N VAL A 339 3.67 -2.01 14.66
CA VAL A 339 4.74 -1.21 15.26
C VAL A 339 4.51 0.28 15.01
N THR A 340 4.11 0.67 13.79
CA THR A 340 3.81 2.08 13.49
C THR A 340 2.63 2.60 14.31
N ILE A 341 1.57 1.82 14.49
CA ILE A 341 0.45 2.16 15.38
C ILE A 341 0.94 2.32 16.83
N ALA A 342 1.71 1.36 17.33
CA ALA A 342 2.24 1.39 18.70
C ALA A 342 3.12 2.63 18.94
N LEU A 343 3.95 3.02 17.96
CA LEU A 343 4.76 4.23 18.04
C LEU A 343 3.91 5.51 18.08
N PHE A 344 2.83 5.59 17.29
CA PHE A 344 1.90 6.72 17.38
C PHE A 344 1.16 6.76 18.71
N ILE A 345 0.72 5.63 19.23
CA ILE A 345 0.09 5.57 20.56
C ILE A 345 1.08 6.04 21.63
N ALA A 346 2.32 5.57 21.60
CA ALA A 346 3.36 5.97 22.53
C ALA A 346 3.62 7.47 22.50
N ILE A 347 3.78 8.06 21.29
CA ILE A 347 4.03 9.52 21.18
C ILE A 347 2.81 10.35 21.58
N ILE A 348 1.58 9.88 21.31
CA ILE A 348 0.34 10.53 21.75
C ILE A 348 0.28 10.57 23.29
N ILE A 349 0.63 9.46 23.95
CA ILE A 349 0.70 9.40 25.42
C ILE A 349 1.76 10.39 25.94
N LEU A 350 2.96 10.43 25.33
CA LEU A 350 4.01 11.38 25.71
C LEU A 350 3.58 12.84 25.52
N ILE A 351 2.87 13.14 24.44
CA ILE A 351 2.32 14.48 24.19
C ILE A 351 1.24 14.81 25.25
N ALA A 352 0.35 13.88 25.57
CA ALA A 352 -0.71 14.09 26.56
C ALA A 352 -0.16 14.32 27.96
N ASP A 353 0.88 13.57 28.36
CA ASP A 353 1.53 13.71 29.68
C ASP A 353 2.34 15.00 29.83
N SER A 354 2.78 15.59 28.72
CA SER A 354 3.57 16.82 28.72
C SER A 354 2.78 18.11 29.05
N HIS A 355 1.45 18.01 29.29
CA HIS A 355 0.54 19.14 29.58
C HIS A 355 0.65 20.29 28.57
N LEU A 356 0.89 19.97 27.31
CA LEU A 356 1.05 20.94 26.24
C LEU A 356 -0.21 21.77 26.00
N PRO A 357 -0.11 23.09 25.87
CA PRO A 357 -1.17 23.90 25.27
C PRO A 357 -1.44 23.41 23.84
N GLY A 358 -2.60 22.86 23.62
CA GLY A 358 -2.98 22.20 22.35
C GLY A 358 -3.26 20.70 22.48
N SER A 359 -2.81 20.01 23.53
CA SER A 359 -3.28 18.65 23.85
C SER A 359 -4.78 18.63 24.15
N GLU A 360 -5.32 19.72 24.71
CA GLU A 360 -6.76 19.92 24.94
C GLU A 360 -7.57 19.95 23.65
N ILE A 361 -7.00 20.47 22.55
CA ILE A 361 -7.65 20.50 21.23
C ILE A 361 -7.80 19.08 20.70
N ALA A 362 -6.79 18.23 20.88
CA ALA A 362 -6.85 16.82 20.47
C ALA A 362 -7.95 16.07 21.23
N ILE A 363 -8.08 16.32 22.53
CA ILE A 363 -9.13 15.74 23.39
C ILE A 363 -10.50 16.32 23.02
N HIS A 364 -10.58 17.60 22.70
CA HIS A 364 -11.84 18.26 22.32
C HIS A 364 -12.36 17.77 20.95
N ILE A 365 -11.46 17.56 19.98
CA ILE A 365 -11.81 16.99 18.66
C ILE A 365 -12.26 15.53 18.77
N LEU A 366 -11.68 14.76 19.71
CA LEU A 366 -12.11 13.38 19.96
C LEU A 366 -13.48 13.31 20.68
N ARG A 367 -13.90 14.39 21.34
CA ARG A 367 -15.17 14.48 22.08
C ARG A 367 -16.28 15.20 21.31
N SER A 368 -15.97 15.91 20.23
CA SER A 368 -16.94 16.57 19.31
C SER A 368 -17.36 15.63 18.18
#